data_0feb4a8c663502aeda5f4f9389001782
#
_entry.id   0feb4a8c663502aeda5f4f9389001782
#
_cell.length_a   1.000
_cell.length_b   1.000
_cell.length_c   1.000
_cell.angle_alpha   90.00
_cell.angle_beta   90.00
_cell.angle_gamma   90.00
#
_symmetry.space_group_name_H-M   'P 1'
#
loop_
_entity.id
_entity.type
_entity.pdbx_description
1 polymer ?
#
loop_
_entity_poly.entity_id
_entity_poly.type
_entity_poly.pdbx_seq_one_letter_code
_entity_poly.pdbx_strand_id
1 'polypeptide(L)'
;MKLLPCSAAKTTSPVTQNTVEDEMEMATVRHRPEALELLEAQSKFTKKELQILYRGFKNECPSGVVNEETFKEIYSQFFPQGDSTTYAHFLFNAFDTDHNGSVSFEDFVMGLSILLRGTVQEKLNWAFNLYDINKDGYITKEEMLDIMKAIYDMMGKCTYPVLKEDAPRQHVETFFQKMDKNKDGVVTIDEFIEIRNLYLLANVIIVLHRLLE
;
A
#
# COMPACT_ATOMS: atom_id res chain seq x y z
N MET A 1 2.00 11.67 -13.92
CA MET A 1 1.96 10.99 -12.63
C MET A 1 1.79 12.06 -11.56
N LYS A 2 0.56 12.34 -11.16
CA LYS A 2 0.24 13.29 -10.09
C LYS A 2 0.07 12.48 -8.82
N LEU A 3 1.09 12.46 -7.99
CA LEU A 3 1.01 12.02 -6.61
C LEU A 3 0.43 13.18 -5.81
N LEU A 4 -0.81 13.04 -5.31
CA LEU A 4 -1.52 13.89 -4.36
C LEU A 4 -2.00 15.28 -4.87
N PRO A 5 -3.25 15.68 -4.59
CA PRO A 5 -3.74 17.01 -4.90
C PRO A 5 -3.18 18.04 -3.93
N CYS A 6 -2.18 18.78 -4.38
CA CYS A 6 -1.68 19.95 -3.67
C CYS A 6 -2.68 21.10 -3.82
N SER A 7 -3.16 21.64 -2.71
CA SER A 7 -3.95 22.87 -2.63
C SER A 7 -3.16 24.02 -3.27
N ALA A 8 -3.76 24.68 -4.24
CA ALA A 8 -3.15 25.73 -5.04
C ALA A 8 -2.85 27.00 -4.24
N ALA A 9 -1.58 27.40 -4.18
CA ALA A 9 -1.19 28.80 -4.07
C ALA A 9 -0.28 29.14 -5.26
N LYS A 10 -0.75 30.05 -6.10
CA LYS A 10 -0.02 30.62 -7.23
C LYS A 10 1.11 31.52 -6.75
N THR A 11 2.33 31.31 -7.21
CA THR A 11 3.25 32.40 -7.55
C THR A 11 4.33 31.91 -8.51
N THR A 12 4.69 32.77 -9.42
CA THR A 12 5.51 32.68 -10.61
C THR A 12 6.99 32.31 -10.39
N SER A 13 7.53 31.58 -11.37
CA SER A 13 8.91 31.06 -11.55
C SER A 13 10.06 32.07 -11.37
N PRO A 14 11.29 31.55 -11.10
CA PRO A 14 12.21 31.24 -12.18
C PRO A 14 12.91 29.87 -12.07
N VAL A 15 13.06 29.24 -13.21
CA VAL A 15 13.82 28.01 -13.46
C VAL A 15 15.31 28.38 -13.44
N THR A 16 16.12 27.63 -12.67
CA THR A 16 17.58 27.43 -12.76
C THR A 16 18.43 27.55 -11.47
N GLN A 17 17.83 27.52 -10.27
CA GLN A 17 18.64 27.45 -9.03
C GLN A 17 18.34 26.24 -8.12
N ASN A 18 17.35 25.42 -8.46
CA ASN A 18 16.83 24.37 -7.56
C ASN A 18 17.65 23.07 -7.47
N THR A 19 18.63 22.82 -8.35
CA THR A 19 19.35 21.54 -8.34
C THR A 19 20.40 21.45 -7.25
N VAL A 20 21.05 22.55 -6.88
CA VAL A 20 22.13 22.56 -5.88
C VAL A 20 21.57 22.69 -4.45
N GLU A 21 20.48 23.44 -4.28
CA GLU A 21 19.80 23.55 -2.97
C GLU A 21 19.07 22.25 -2.60
N ASP A 22 18.43 21.58 -3.57
CA ASP A 22 17.80 20.28 -3.39
C ASP A 22 18.82 19.19 -3.04
N GLU A 23 20.03 19.20 -3.62
CA GLU A 23 21.10 18.27 -3.25
C GLU A 23 21.67 18.58 -1.86
N MET A 24 21.71 19.85 -1.44
CA MET A 24 22.17 20.25 -0.10
C MET A 24 21.11 19.99 0.98
N GLU A 25 19.83 20.15 0.68
CA GLU A 25 18.73 19.83 1.61
C GLU A 25 18.61 18.32 1.83
N MET A 26 18.85 17.50 0.80
CA MET A 26 18.98 16.04 0.91
C MET A 26 20.20 15.60 1.73
N ALA A 27 21.26 16.41 1.77
CA ALA A 27 22.44 16.13 2.57
C ALA A 27 22.27 16.47 4.07
N THR A 28 21.34 17.38 4.43
CA THR A 28 21.08 17.76 5.83
C THR A 28 20.11 16.83 6.56
N VAL A 29 19.29 16.05 5.84
CA VAL A 29 18.41 15.04 6.43
C VAL A 29 19.02 13.68 6.18
N ARG A 30 19.80 13.18 7.11
CA ARG A 30 20.36 11.82 7.37
C ARG A 30 20.17 10.67 6.35
N HIS A 31 19.72 10.93 5.12
CA HIS A 31 19.80 10.00 4.00
C HIS A 31 21.07 10.29 3.21
N ARG A 32 22.12 9.56 3.56
CA ARG A 32 23.37 9.53 2.80
C ARG A 32 23.05 9.18 1.34
N PRO A 33 23.79 9.71 0.35
CA PRO A 33 23.71 9.28 -1.06
C PRO A 33 23.77 7.75 -1.22
N GLU A 34 24.49 7.07 -0.33
CA GLU A 34 24.60 5.62 -0.22
C GLU A 34 23.22 4.93 0.00
N ALA A 35 22.28 5.57 0.71
CA ALA A 35 20.94 5.00 0.93
C ALA A 35 20.08 5.01 -0.34
N LEU A 36 20.17 6.06 -1.19
CA LEU A 36 19.45 6.09 -2.47
C LEU A 36 20.02 5.10 -3.48
N GLU A 37 21.34 4.92 -3.51
CA GLU A 37 21.99 3.91 -4.36
C GLU A 37 21.64 2.49 -3.92
N LEU A 38 21.55 2.25 -2.62
CA LEU A 38 21.10 0.99 -2.07
C LEU A 38 19.62 0.72 -2.42
N LEU A 39 18.75 1.73 -2.28
CA LEU A 39 17.34 1.62 -2.67
C LEU A 39 17.17 1.40 -4.18
N GLU A 40 17.99 2.05 -5.03
CA GLU A 40 17.98 1.79 -6.47
C GLU A 40 18.38 0.35 -6.79
N ALA A 41 19.35 -0.21 -6.06
CA ALA A 41 19.76 -1.60 -6.23
C ALA A 41 18.73 -2.62 -5.72
N GLN A 42 17.97 -2.29 -4.68
CA GLN A 42 17.00 -3.18 -4.04
C GLN A 42 15.59 -3.04 -4.62
N SER A 43 15.22 -1.86 -5.13
CA SER A 43 13.92 -1.59 -5.71
C SER A 43 13.96 -1.66 -7.24
N LYS A 44 12.79 -1.64 -7.88
CA LYS A 44 12.65 -1.59 -9.35
C LYS A 44 12.50 -0.14 -9.85
N PHE A 45 12.94 0.84 -9.07
CA PHE A 45 12.91 2.27 -9.40
C PHE A 45 14.31 2.79 -9.70
N THR A 46 14.39 3.69 -10.66
CA THR A 46 15.62 4.44 -10.97
C THR A 46 15.86 5.52 -9.92
N LYS A 47 17.10 5.98 -9.79
CA LYS A 47 17.48 7.09 -8.88
C LYS A 47 16.62 8.35 -9.07
N LYS A 48 16.27 8.69 -10.33
CA LYS A 48 15.39 9.84 -10.63
C LYS A 48 13.95 9.64 -10.10
N GLU A 49 13.41 8.44 -10.24
CA GLU A 49 12.08 8.12 -9.70
C GLU A 49 12.08 8.13 -8.19
N LEU A 50 13.13 7.60 -7.55
CA LEU A 50 13.31 7.65 -6.10
C LEU A 50 13.39 9.08 -5.57
N GLN A 51 14.07 10.00 -6.27
CA GLN A 51 14.10 11.41 -5.91
C GLN A 51 12.72 12.08 -5.98
N ILE A 52 11.92 11.75 -7.01
CA ILE A 52 10.56 12.27 -7.15
C ILE A 52 9.66 11.73 -6.03
N LEU A 53 9.73 10.42 -5.77
CA LEU A 53 8.99 9.77 -4.69
C LEU A 53 9.35 10.34 -3.32
N TYR A 54 10.65 10.57 -3.08
CA TYR A 54 11.14 11.15 -1.83
C TYR A 54 10.61 12.57 -1.60
N ARG A 55 10.61 13.42 -2.62
CA ARG A 55 10.06 14.78 -2.52
C ARG A 55 8.56 14.74 -2.18
N GLY A 56 7.79 13.87 -2.87
CA GLY A 56 6.37 13.69 -2.56
C GLY A 56 6.16 13.21 -1.13
N PHE A 57 6.92 12.21 -0.70
CA PHE A 57 6.86 11.66 0.65
C PHE A 57 7.20 12.71 1.72
N LYS A 58 8.27 13.49 1.52
CA LYS A 58 8.70 14.55 2.45
C LYS A 58 7.72 15.73 2.51
N ASN A 59 7.02 16.04 1.44
CA ASN A 59 5.99 17.08 1.43
C ASN A 59 4.80 16.71 2.32
N GLU A 60 4.36 15.45 2.26
CA GLU A 60 3.26 14.95 3.09
C GLU A 60 3.72 14.60 4.52
N CYS A 61 4.95 14.13 4.65
CA CYS A 61 5.53 13.63 5.89
C CYS A 61 6.89 14.29 6.17
N PRO A 62 6.91 15.56 6.63
CA PRO A 62 8.15 16.31 6.91
C PRO A 62 9.08 15.63 7.93
N SER A 63 8.53 14.82 8.84
CA SER A 63 9.30 14.02 9.82
C SER A 63 10.19 12.97 9.16
N GLY A 64 9.86 12.52 7.93
CA GLY A 64 10.55 11.44 7.22
C GLY A 64 10.05 10.04 7.56
N VAL A 65 9.04 9.94 8.43
CA VAL A 65 8.33 8.70 8.77
C VAL A 65 6.84 9.01 8.90
N VAL A 66 6.02 8.00 8.61
CA VAL A 66 4.56 8.06 8.71
C VAL A 66 4.12 7.15 9.84
N ASN A 67 3.47 7.67 10.85
CA ASN A 67 2.79 6.85 11.85
C ASN A 67 1.41 6.42 11.33
N GLU A 68 0.77 5.49 12.01
CA GLU A 68 -0.50 4.91 11.59
C GLU A 68 -1.62 5.95 11.44
N GLU A 69 -1.73 6.91 12.36
CA GLU A 69 -2.77 7.93 12.30
C GLU A 69 -2.60 8.86 11.09
N THR A 70 -1.38 9.33 10.84
CA THR A 70 -1.07 10.12 9.64
C THR A 70 -1.33 9.32 8.36
N PHE A 71 -1.00 8.01 8.36
CA PHE A 71 -1.27 7.15 7.22
C PHE A 71 -2.77 7.02 6.95
N LYS A 72 -3.58 6.83 7.97
CA LYS A 72 -5.05 6.79 7.87
C LYS A 72 -5.62 8.11 7.35
N GLU A 73 -5.12 9.25 7.84
CA GLU A 73 -5.53 10.58 7.37
C GLU A 73 -5.24 10.79 5.89
N ILE A 74 -4.02 10.49 5.45
CA ILE A 74 -3.62 10.59 4.04
C ILE A 74 -4.50 9.64 3.20
N TYR A 75 -4.66 8.40 3.65
CA TYR A 75 -5.39 7.38 2.91
C TYR A 75 -6.89 7.73 2.75
N SER A 76 -7.52 8.33 3.76
CA SER A 76 -8.93 8.73 3.73
C SER A 76 -9.25 9.76 2.65
N GLN A 77 -8.29 10.57 2.23
CA GLN A 77 -8.47 11.58 1.18
C GLN A 77 -8.77 10.95 -0.18
N PHE A 78 -8.35 9.70 -0.40
CA PHE A 78 -8.59 8.97 -1.66
C PHE A 78 -9.95 8.27 -1.70
N PHE A 79 -10.57 8.07 -0.54
CA PHE A 79 -11.84 7.36 -0.41
C PHE A 79 -12.88 8.17 0.38
N PRO A 80 -13.24 9.38 -0.09
CA PRO A 80 -14.11 10.28 0.66
C PRO A 80 -15.56 9.80 0.79
N GLN A 81 -15.94 8.74 0.07
CA GLN A 81 -17.30 8.20 0.04
C GLN A 81 -17.51 7.00 0.98
N GLY A 82 -16.46 6.50 1.58
CA GLY A 82 -16.48 5.34 2.48
C GLY A 82 -15.62 5.54 3.71
N ASP A 83 -15.62 4.55 4.59
CA ASP A 83 -14.73 4.48 5.74
C ASP A 83 -13.51 3.64 5.41
N SER A 84 -12.38 4.29 5.18
CA SER A 84 -11.12 3.64 4.85
C SER A 84 -10.23 3.33 6.07
N THR A 85 -10.67 3.68 7.28
CA THR A 85 -9.86 3.61 8.50
C THR A 85 -9.34 2.22 8.79
N THR A 86 -10.22 1.21 8.74
CA THR A 86 -9.86 -0.18 9.01
C THR A 86 -8.95 -0.76 7.93
N TYR A 87 -9.23 -0.46 6.66
CA TYR A 87 -8.37 -0.94 5.58
C TYR A 87 -7.00 -0.27 5.60
N ALA A 88 -6.93 1.02 5.90
CA ALA A 88 -5.68 1.75 6.06
C ALA A 88 -4.82 1.17 7.21
N HIS A 89 -5.45 0.71 8.30
CA HIS A 89 -4.76 0.00 9.38
C HIS A 89 -4.07 -1.28 8.88
N PHE A 90 -4.79 -2.14 8.17
CA PHE A 90 -4.21 -3.37 7.62
C PHE A 90 -3.11 -3.08 6.60
N LEU A 91 -3.33 -2.07 5.76
CA LEU A 91 -2.35 -1.66 4.75
C LEU A 91 -1.08 -1.09 5.40
N PHE A 92 -1.22 -0.28 6.45
CA PHE A 92 -0.10 0.23 7.24
C PHE A 92 0.76 -0.91 7.79
N ASN A 93 0.13 -1.92 8.41
CA ASN A 93 0.84 -3.09 8.94
C ASN A 93 1.53 -3.95 7.86
N ALA A 94 1.03 -3.90 6.62
CA ALA A 94 1.68 -4.57 5.50
C ALA A 94 2.90 -3.80 4.96
N PHE A 95 2.94 -2.47 5.13
CA PHE A 95 4.10 -1.65 4.81
C PHE A 95 5.13 -1.59 5.95
N ASP A 96 4.68 -1.56 7.21
CA ASP A 96 5.54 -1.57 8.40
C ASP A 96 6.11 -2.98 8.63
N THR A 97 7.12 -3.34 7.83
CA THR A 97 7.66 -4.70 7.79
C THR A 97 8.51 -5.07 9.00
N ASP A 98 9.09 -4.08 9.67
CA ASP A 98 9.88 -4.26 10.89
C ASP A 98 9.07 -4.06 12.19
N HIS A 99 7.76 -3.76 12.05
CA HIS A 99 6.80 -3.56 13.16
C HIS A 99 7.26 -2.53 14.19
N ASN A 100 7.92 -1.46 13.72
CA ASN A 100 8.38 -0.37 14.58
C ASN A 100 7.30 0.70 14.86
N GLY A 101 6.10 0.54 14.26
CA GLY A 101 4.96 1.46 14.39
C GLY A 101 5.07 2.69 13.49
N SER A 102 5.94 2.65 12.50
CA SER A 102 6.11 3.73 11.53
C SER A 102 6.53 3.20 10.16
N VAL A 103 6.02 3.81 9.10
CA VAL A 103 6.44 3.52 7.73
C VAL A 103 7.50 4.54 7.32
N SER A 104 8.71 4.06 7.10
CA SER A 104 9.82 4.84 6.57
C SER A 104 9.69 5.04 5.06
N PHE A 105 10.51 5.92 4.48
CA PHE A 105 10.59 6.05 3.03
C PHE A 105 11.04 4.76 2.34
N GLU A 106 11.95 4.02 2.99
CA GLU A 106 12.42 2.73 2.50
C GLU A 106 11.29 1.70 2.44
N ASP A 107 10.52 1.54 3.51
CA ASP A 107 9.36 0.63 3.58
C ASP A 107 8.34 0.97 2.49
N PHE A 108 8.05 2.26 2.33
CA PHE A 108 7.13 2.76 1.33
C PHE A 108 7.60 2.42 -0.10
N VAL A 109 8.88 2.69 -0.41
CA VAL A 109 9.46 2.41 -1.73
C VAL A 109 9.51 0.91 -2.02
N MET A 110 9.88 0.09 -1.04
CA MET A 110 9.95 -1.36 -1.21
C MET A 110 8.56 -1.95 -1.48
N GLY A 111 7.55 -1.55 -0.69
CA GLY A 111 6.16 -1.94 -0.93
C GLY A 111 5.66 -1.52 -2.31
N LEU A 112 5.84 -0.25 -2.69
CA LEU A 112 5.47 0.26 -4.02
C LEU A 112 6.21 -0.46 -5.16
N SER A 113 7.48 -0.77 -4.99
CA SER A 113 8.28 -1.49 -5.98
C SER A 113 7.68 -2.86 -6.28
N ILE A 114 7.28 -3.60 -5.25
CA ILE A 114 6.61 -4.89 -5.41
C ILE A 114 5.25 -4.70 -6.09
N LEU A 115 4.43 -3.81 -5.58
CA LEU A 115 3.04 -3.66 -6.02
C LEU A 115 2.92 -3.15 -7.47
N LEU A 116 3.79 -2.23 -7.88
CA LEU A 116 3.76 -1.66 -9.23
C LEU A 116 4.55 -2.48 -10.24
N ARG A 117 5.74 -2.94 -9.87
CA ARG A 117 6.72 -3.52 -10.79
C ARG A 117 7.15 -4.94 -10.43
N GLY A 118 6.62 -5.50 -9.35
CA GLY A 118 6.89 -6.85 -8.92
C GLY A 118 6.36 -7.90 -9.89
N THR A 119 6.95 -9.07 -9.83
CA THR A 119 6.41 -10.29 -10.46
C THR A 119 5.08 -10.66 -9.81
N VAL A 120 4.30 -11.49 -10.48
CA VAL A 120 3.04 -12.01 -9.91
C VAL A 120 3.29 -12.69 -8.56
N GLN A 121 4.39 -13.44 -8.46
CA GLN A 121 4.77 -14.12 -7.22
C GLN A 121 5.05 -13.13 -6.08
N GLU A 122 5.85 -12.09 -6.33
CA GLU A 122 6.15 -11.05 -5.33
C GLU A 122 4.89 -10.34 -4.85
N LYS A 123 3.99 -10.03 -5.79
CA LYS A 123 2.69 -9.40 -5.47
C LYS A 123 1.78 -10.31 -4.65
N LEU A 124 1.75 -11.61 -4.97
CA LEU A 124 0.97 -12.60 -4.21
C LEU A 124 1.53 -12.78 -2.79
N ASN A 125 2.85 -12.85 -2.65
CA ASN A 125 3.49 -12.89 -1.33
C ASN A 125 3.16 -11.65 -0.49
N TRP A 126 3.21 -10.47 -1.10
CA TRP A 126 2.85 -9.23 -0.42
C TRP A 126 1.37 -9.20 -0.03
N ALA A 127 0.48 -9.65 -0.93
CA ALA A 127 -0.94 -9.76 -0.64
C ALA A 127 -1.23 -10.79 0.47
N PHE A 128 -0.53 -11.92 0.47
CA PHE A 128 -0.63 -12.90 1.57
C PHE A 128 -0.33 -12.25 2.91
N ASN A 129 0.76 -11.48 3.01
CA ASN A 129 1.12 -10.75 4.21
C ASN A 129 0.08 -9.68 4.62
N LEU A 130 -0.69 -9.13 3.70
CA LEU A 130 -1.80 -8.23 4.02
C LEU A 130 -2.96 -8.98 4.66
N TYR A 131 -3.29 -10.20 4.17
CA TYR A 131 -4.38 -11.01 4.66
C TYR A 131 -4.05 -11.78 5.94
N ASP A 132 -2.82 -12.18 6.14
CA ASP A 132 -2.30 -12.78 7.38
C ASP A 132 -2.11 -11.68 8.44
N ILE A 133 -3.21 -11.36 9.15
CA ILE A 133 -3.27 -10.20 10.07
C ILE A 133 -2.40 -10.45 11.31
N ASN A 134 -2.46 -11.67 11.86
CA ASN A 134 -1.74 -12.05 13.09
C ASN A 134 -0.30 -12.52 12.83
N LYS A 135 0.10 -12.64 11.53
CA LYS A 135 1.44 -13.05 11.09
C LYS A 135 1.86 -14.45 11.58
N ASP A 136 0.90 -15.37 11.65
CA ASP A 136 1.17 -16.76 12.02
C ASP A 136 1.53 -17.67 10.83
N GLY A 137 1.50 -17.12 9.60
CA GLY A 137 1.82 -17.84 8.36
C GLY A 137 0.63 -18.53 7.71
N TYR A 138 -0.58 -18.27 8.20
CA TYR A 138 -1.83 -18.80 7.68
C TYR A 138 -2.85 -17.70 7.52
N ILE A 139 -3.80 -17.86 6.59
CA ILE A 139 -4.96 -16.98 6.49
C ILE A 139 -6.19 -17.78 6.92
N THR A 140 -6.84 -17.32 7.97
CA THR A 140 -8.12 -17.85 8.44
C THR A 140 -9.28 -17.22 7.67
N LYS A 141 -10.46 -17.86 7.75
CA LYS A 141 -11.68 -17.31 7.15
C LYS A 141 -12.08 -15.99 7.79
N GLU A 142 -11.84 -15.85 9.09
CA GLU A 142 -12.11 -14.64 9.88
C GLU A 142 -11.23 -13.47 9.41
N GLU A 143 -9.94 -13.66 9.27
CA GLU A 143 -9.01 -12.63 8.77
C GLU A 143 -9.37 -12.18 7.36
N MET A 144 -9.66 -13.13 6.47
CA MET A 144 -10.14 -12.81 5.12
C MET A 144 -11.44 -12.01 5.15
N LEU A 145 -12.36 -12.34 6.07
CA LEU A 145 -13.62 -11.61 6.22
C LEU A 145 -13.40 -10.19 6.72
N ASP A 146 -12.48 -9.98 7.65
CA ASP A 146 -12.19 -8.66 8.20
C ASP A 146 -11.59 -7.73 7.14
N ILE A 147 -10.65 -8.24 6.34
CA ILE A 147 -10.11 -7.48 5.19
C ILE A 147 -11.21 -7.18 4.15
N MET A 148 -12.04 -8.17 3.82
CA MET A 148 -13.11 -7.98 2.84
C MET A 148 -14.14 -6.96 3.32
N LYS A 149 -14.55 -6.99 4.58
CA LYS A 149 -15.42 -5.96 5.15
C LYS A 149 -14.78 -4.59 5.07
N ALA A 150 -13.53 -4.46 5.46
CA ALA A 150 -12.80 -3.20 5.40
C ALA A 150 -12.74 -2.62 3.97
N ILE A 151 -12.57 -3.48 2.94
CA ILE A 151 -12.63 -3.08 1.53
C ILE A 151 -14.02 -2.57 1.15
N TYR A 152 -15.08 -3.26 1.59
CA TYR A 152 -16.46 -2.84 1.31
C TYR A 152 -16.81 -1.53 2.00
N ASP A 153 -16.38 -1.35 3.25
CA ASP A 153 -16.59 -0.12 4.03
C ASP A 153 -15.88 1.06 3.36
N MET A 154 -14.65 0.85 2.89
CA MET A 154 -13.86 1.83 2.16
C MET A 154 -14.52 2.23 0.83
N MET A 155 -15.07 1.28 0.08
CA MET A 155 -15.77 1.58 -1.18
C MET A 155 -17.11 2.29 -0.95
N GLY A 156 -17.73 2.11 0.21
CA GLY A 156 -18.95 2.78 0.60
C GLY A 156 -20.07 2.66 -0.42
N LYS A 157 -20.80 3.77 -0.65
CA LYS A 157 -21.93 3.84 -1.59
C LYS A 157 -21.53 3.79 -3.07
N CYS A 158 -20.23 3.75 -3.37
CA CYS A 158 -19.73 3.67 -4.76
C CYS A 158 -19.88 2.28 -5.39
N THR A 159 -20.32 1.28 -4.63
CA THR A 159 -20.62 -0.04 -5.17
C THR A 159 -21.99 -0.05 -5.85
N TYR A 160 -22.02 -0.18 -7.17
CA TYR A 160 -23.26 -0.35 -7.92
C TYR A 160 -23.29 -1.76 -8.53
N PRO A 161 -24.34 -2.58 -8.30
CA PRO A 161 -25.53 -2.34 -7.46
C PRO A 161 -25.21 -2.36 -5.96
N VAL A 162 -26.07 -1.71 -5.15
CA VAL A 162 -25.96 -1.74 -3.69
C VAL A 162 -25.81 -3.19 -3.24
N LEU A 163 -24.63 -3.55 -2.77
CA LEU A 163 -24.34 -4.91 -2.38
C LEU A 163 -25.12 -5.25 -1.12
N LYS A 164 -25.64 -6.48 -1.09
CA LYS A 164 -26.36 -6.98 0.09
C LYS A 164 -25.39 -7.00 1.27
N GLU A 165 -25.94 -6.79 2.47
CA GLU A 165 -25.18 -6.80 3.74
C GLU A 165 -24.32 -8.06 3.93
N ASP A 166 -24.74 -9.19 3.33
CA ASP A 166 -24.02 -10.47 3.37
C ASP A 166 -22.96 -10.65 2.25
N ALA A 167 -22.79 -9.66 1.36
CA ALA A 167 -21.90 -9.83 0.21
C ALA A 167 -20.43 -10.14 0.59
N PRO A 168 -19.82 -9.51 1.60
CA PRO A 168 -18.47 -9.86 2.03
C PRO A 168 -18.36 -11.33 2.46
N ARG A 169 -19.33 -11.84 3.22
CA ARG A 169 -19.37 -13.23 3.68
C ARG A 169 -19.48 -14.21 2.53
N GLN A 170 -20.37 -13.95 1.57
CA GLN A 170 -20.55 -14.81 0.39
C GLN A 170 -19.29 -14.86 -0.48
N HIS A 171 -18.61 -13.73 -0.64
CA HIS A 171 -17.34 -13.67 -1.36
C HIS A 171 -16.26 -14.47 -0.64
N VAL A 172 -16.10 -14.27 0.67
CA VAL A 172 -15.12 -15.03 1.47
C VAL A 172 -15.39 -16.51 1.39
N GLU A 173 -16.64 -16.95 1.58
CA GLU A 173 -17.00 -18.38 1.49
C GLU A 173 -16.60 -18.99 0.14
N THR A 174 -16.90 -18.28 -0.95
CA THR A 174 -16.57 -18.73 -2.30
C THR A 174 -15.06 -18.79 -2.55
N PHE A 175 -14.30 -17.80 -2.05
CA PHE A 175 -12.85 -17.74 -2.24
C PHE A 175 -12.14 -18.75 -1.35
N PHE A 176 -12.54 -18.83 -0.08
CA PHE A 176 -11.94 -19.73 0.88
C PHE A 176 -12.09 -21.19 0.46
N GLN A 177 -13.29 -21.60 0.01
CA GLN A 177 -13.51 -22.96 -0.50
C GLN A 177 -12.63 -23.33 -1.69
N LYS A 178 -12.18 -22.34 -2.48
CA LYS A 178 -11.30 -22.60 -3.61
C LYS A 178 -9.82 -22.62 -3.19
N MET A 179 -9.47 -21.90 -2.14
CA MET A 179 -8.10 -21.77 -1.66
C MET A 179 -7.70 -22.89 -0.71
N ASP A 180 -8.54 -23.17 0.27
CA ASP A 180 -8.34 -24.25 1.24
C ASP A 180 -8.60 -25.62 0.56
N LYS A 181 -7.55 -26.15 -0.08
CA LYS A 181 -7.65 -27.39 -0.86
C LYS A 181 -7.67 -28.64 0.00
N ASN A 182 -6.90 -28.62 1.07
CA ASN A 182 -6.77 -29.73 2.02
C ASN A 182 -7.94 -29.75 3.03
N LYS A 183 -8.74 -28.66 3.09
CA LYS A 183 -9.89 -28.47 3.99
C LYS A 183 -9.53 -28.55 5.47
N ASP A 184 -8.39 -27.98 5.83
CA ASP A 184 -7.95 -27.88 7.23
C ASP A 184 -8.44 -26.61 7.94
N GLY A 185 -9.12 -25.70 7.22
CA GLY A 185 -9.73 -24.48 7.74
C GLY A 185 -8.82 -23.25 7.72
N VAL A 186 -7.63 -23.36 7.13
CA VAL A 186 -6.71 -22.26 6.93
C VAL A 186 -6.17 -22.27 5.48
N VAL A 187 -5.63 -21.17 5.03
CA VAL A 187 -4.98 -21.06 3.71
C VAL A 187 -3.49 -20.77 3.92
N THR A 188 -2.66 -21.66 3.44
CA THR A 188 -1.21 -21.51 3.42
C THR A 188 -0.77 -20.61 2.26
N ILE A 189 0.48 -20.10 2.32
CA ILE A 189 1.04 -19.29 1.22
C ILE A 189 1.08 -20.06 -0.10
N ASP A 190 1.37 -21.37 -0.07
CA ASP A 190 1.43 -22.19 -1.26
C ASP A 190 0.03 -22.32 -1.91
N GLU A 191 -1.00 -22.58 -1.12
CA GLU A 191 -2.40 -22.63 -1.57
C GLU A 191 -2.86 -21.28 -2.12
N PHE A 192 -2.48 -20.17 -1.46
CA PHE A 192 -2.80 -18.82 -1.91
C PHE A 192 -2.19 -18.48 -3.27
N ILE A 193 -0.93 -18.87 -3.48
CA ILE A 193 -0.18 -18.63 -4.72
C ILE A 193 -0.69 -19.51 -5.85
N GLU A 194 -1.02 -20.78 -5.57
CA GLU A 194 -1.41 -21.76 -6.59
C GLU A 194 -2.68 -21.35 -7.35
N ILE A 195 -3.61 -20.69 -6.66
CA ILE A 195 -4.87 -20.25 -7.28
C ILE A 195 -4.66 -19.09 -8.26
N ARG A 196 -3.50 -18.41 -8.25
CA ARG A 196 -3.23 -17.21 -9.07
C ARG A 196 -4.42 -16.24 -9.08
N ASN A 197 -5.03 -16.02 -7.92
CA ASN A 197 -6.29 -15.29 -7.85
C ASN A 197 -6.03 -13.79 -8.07
N LEU A 198 -6.00 -13.40 -9.34
CA LEU A 198 -5.90 -12.02 -9.79
C LEU A 198 -6.96 -11.09 -9.17
N TYR A 199 -8.06 -11.65 -8.64
CA TYR A 199 -9.12 -10.85 -8.04
C TYR A 199 -8.74 -10.28 -6.67
N LEU A 200 -8.08 -11.07 -5.81
CA LEU A 200 -7.56 -10.56 -4.53
C LEU A 200 -6.41 -9.57 -4.76
N LEU A 201 -5.56 -9.85 -5.74
CA LEU A 201 -4.56 -8.91 -6.22
C LEU A 201 -5.19 -7.65 -6.83
N ALA A 202 -6.27 -7.80 -7.61
CA ALA A 202 -6.95 -6.67 -8.22
C ALA A 202 -7.51 -5.72 -7.16
N ASN A 203 -8.08 -6.21 -6.06
CA ASN A 203 -8.55 -5.36 -4.97
C ASN A 203 -7.41 -4.55 -4.34
N VAL A 204 -6.26 -5.16 -4.10
CA VAL A 204 -5.07 -4.46 -3.59
C VAL A 204 -4.53 -3.47 -4.63
N ILE A 205 -4.46 -3.89 -5.90
CA ILE A 205 -3.93 -3.07 -7.00
C ILE A 205 -4.86 -1.91 -7.36
N ILE A 206 -6.20 -2.13 -7.39
CA ILE A 206 -7.19 -1.07 -7.69
C ILE A 206 -7.12 0.04 -6.65
N VAL A 207 -6.99 -0.34 -5.39
CA VAL A 207 -6.83 0.61 -4.28
C VAL A 207 -5.55 1.44 -4.46
N LEU A 208 -4.43 0.78 -4.80
CA LEU A 208 -3.16 1.45 -5.02
C LEU A 208 -3.11 2.26 -6.32
N HIS A 209 -3.81 1.82 -7.37
CA HIS A 209 -3.91 2.58 -8.62
C HIS A 209 -4.59 3.93 -8.41
N ARG A 210 -5.63 3.97 -7.56
CA ARG A 210 -6.26 5.23 -7.16
C ARG A 210 -5.36 6.16 -6.34
N LEU A 211 -4.41 5.59 -5.57
CA LEU A 211 -3.41 6.37 -4.82
C LEU A 211 -2.36 7.03 -5.75
N LEU A 212 -2.24 6.55 -7.00
CA LEU A 212 -1.20 6.97 -7.95
C LEU A 212 -1.74 7.82 -9.10
N GLU A 213 -3.07 7.94 -9.26
CA GLU A 213 -3.75 8.87 -10.18
C GLU A 213 -3.89 10.26 -9.59
#